data_27b2d946f8f4a1826b2b0d42b3d0803e
#
_entry.id   27b2d946f8f4a1826b2b0d42b3d0803e
#
_cell.length_a   1.000
_cell.length_b   1.000
_cell.length_c   1.000
_cell.angle_alpha   90.00
_cell.angle_beta   90.00
_cell.angle_gamma   90.00
#
_symmetry.space_group_name_H-M   'P 1'
#
loop_
_entity.id
_entity.type
_entity.pdbx_description
1 polymer ?
#
loop_
_entity_poly.entity_id
_entity_poly.type
_entity_poly.pdbx_seq_one_letter_code
_entity_poly.pdbx_strand_id
1 'polypeptide(L)'
;MRDRAALYVDAGYLLSASATRVAGTSLRGAVTVDYAELAASLIRHAEASEGLKVLRINWYDAGRHGTPSLEQEQIALLPRLKLRLGRTGYDGEQKGVDLRIGLDMLTHARNGAADVFFLVSGDDDLTEAVEEAQAHGVQVTVLAIPDAEGNPHGVSRHLRMAADSVEVFSGQTIDALVERRAVADTAAVGVPSPAMFGGTHRPAAPVTGAVPTVGANRRVSEPAARPAHELVYSSATGAAPTGQAVYVDDAHLTEQIDEVCRRVLTAWLRGAAPEARTALDAGRPQIPRDIDRTLLVDLSDARGEYDLTDSLRYRLRERFWVVRDEHGMHDPVGEVVP
;
A
#
# COMPACT_ATOMS: atom_id res chain seq x y z
N MET A 1 -5.94 -37.34 -9.21
CA MET A 1 -6.55 -36.02 -8.98
C MET A 1 -6.10 -35.56 -7.62
N ARG A 2 -5.66 -34.34 -7.46
CA ARG A 2 -5.10 -33.85 -6.17
C ARG A 2 -6.13 -33.11 -5.32
N ASP A 3 -7.32 -32.85 -5.81
CA ASP A 3 -8.50 -32.26 -5.13
C ASP A 3 -8.12 -31.21 -4.06
N ARG A 4 -7.34 -30.20 -4.46
CA ARG A 4 -6.79 -29.17 -3.57
C ARG A 4 -6.92 -27.79 -4.17
N ALA A 5 -7.16 -26.81 -3.29
CA ALA A 5 -7.08 -25.41 -3.61
C ALA A 5 -5.83 -24.75 -2.98
N ALA A 6 -5.39 -23.63 -3.53
CA ALA A 6 -4.35 -22.78 -2.95
C ALA A 6 -4.77 -21.31 -3.03
N LEU A 7 -4.42 -20.51 -2.01
CA LEU A 7 -4.65 -19.07 -2.03
C LEU A 7 -3.36 -18.32 -2.33
N TYR A 8 -3.49 -17.28 -3.14
CA TYR A 8 -2.46 -16.30 -3.47
C TYR A 8 -2.97 -14.94 -3.03
N VAL A 9 -2.41 -14.41 -1.95
CA VAL A 9 -2.92 -13.21 -1.29
C VAL A 9 -1.92 -12.07 -1.47
N ASP A 10 -2.29 -11.09 -2.28
CA ASP A 10 -1.64 -9.79 -2.28
C ASP A 10 -2.05 -9.02 -1.01
N ALA A 11 -1.14 -8.95 -0.03
CA ALA A 11 -1.37 -8.23 1.22
C ALA A 11 -1.61 -6.74 0.97
N GLY A 12 -1.02 -6.20 -0.11
CA GLY A 12 -1.22 -4.84 -0.55
C GLY A 12 -2.68 -4.53 -0.82
N TYR A 13 -3.26 -5.31 -1.69
CA TYR A 13 -4.65 -5.22 -2.06
C TYR A 13 -5.59 -5.53 -0.86
N LEU A 14 -5.40 -6.68 -0.22
CA LEU A 14 -6.26 -7.12 0.89
C LEU A 14 -6.36 -6.08 1.99
N LEU A 15 -5.22 -5.56 2.45
CA LEU A 15 -5.17 -4.62 3.58
C LEU A 15 -5.66 -3.22 3.21
N SER A 16 -5.35 -2.73 1.99
CA SER A 16 -5.85 -1.43 1.54
C SER A 16 -7.35 -1.44 1.29
N ALA A 17 -7.89 -2.46 0.64
CA ALA A 17 -9.32 -2.61 0.41
C ALA A 17 -10.09 -2.76 1.74
N SER A 18 -9.58 -3.57 2.68
CA SER A 18 -10.17 -3.69 4.02
C SER A 18 -10.13 -2.37 4.80
N ALA A 19 -9.04 -1.60 4.70
CA ALA A 19 -8.92 -0.29 5.33
C ALA A 19 -9.90 0.72 4.70
N THR A 20 -10.07 0.70 3.38
CA THR A 20 -11.07 1.54 2.69
C THR A 20 -12.47 1.24 3.21
N ARG A 21 -12.84 -0.03 3.32
CA ARG A 21 -14.15 -0.44 3.86
C ARG A 21 -14.36 0.04 5.30
N VAL A 22 -13.40 -0.21 6.19
CA VAL A 22 -13.57 0.01 7.64
C VAL A 22 -13.25 1.45 8.07
N ALA A 23 -12.21 2.05 7.49
CA ALA A 23 -11.70 3.37 7.88
C ALA A 23 -11.98 4.48 6.85
N GLY A 24 -12.48 4.13 5.66
CA GLY A 24 -12.75 5.06 4.56
C GLY A 24 -11.49 5.55 3.84
N THR A 25 -10.35 4.91 4.03
CA THR A 25 -9.08 5.24 3.37
C THR A 25 -8.26 3.97 3.13
N SER A 26 -7.54 3.91 2.02
CA SER A 26 -6.66 2.79 1.67
C SER A 26 -5.37 2.71 2.52
N LEU A 27 -5.20 3.60 3.49
CA LEU A 27 -4.05 3.63 4.40
C LEU A 27 -4.05 2.41 5.32
N ARG A 28 -3.18 1.43 5.06
CA ARG A 28 -3.06 0.20 5.87
C ARG A 28 -2.83 0.48 7.37
N GLY A 29 -2.08 1.54 7.69
CA GLY A 29 -1.82 1.96 9.07
C GLY A 29 -3.03 2.52 9.82
N ALA A 30 -4.16 2.75 9.14
CA ALA A 30 -5.40 3.23 9.74
C ALA A 30 -6.19 2.15 10.48
N VAL A 31 -5.81 0.87 10.31
CA VAL A 31 -6.52 -0.28 10.88
C VAL A 31 -5.56 -1.21 11.63
N THR A 32 -6.15 -2.04 12.50
CA THR A 32 -5.53 -3.21 13.11
C THR A 32 -6.27 -4.45 12.62
N VAL A 33 -5.56 -5.56 12.44
CA VAL A 33 -6.11 -6.77 11.82
C VAL A 33 -5.80 -7.99 12.69
N ASP A 34 -6.81 -8.82 12.92
CA ASP A 34 -6.58 -10.18 13.42
C ASP A 34 -6.18 -11.09 12.25
N TYR A 35 -4.88 -11.17 11.99
CA TYR A 35 -4.34 -11.96 10.88
C TYR A 35 -4.58 -13.45 11.02
N ALA A 36 -4.64 -13.99 12.26
CA ALA A 36 -4.84 -15.41 12.48
C ALA A 36 -6.25 -15.81 12.06
N GLU A 37 -7.25 -15.06 12.52
CA GLU A 37 -8.64 -15.34 12.18
C GLU A 37 -8.97 -14.96 10.73
N LEU A 38 -8.35 -13.90 10.18
CA LEU A 38 -8.49 -13.54 8.76
C LEU A 38 -7.96 -14.65 7.84
N ALA A 39 -6.78 -15.20 8.12
CA ALA A 39 -6.22 -16.32 7.37
C ALA A 39 -7.11 -17.56 7.47
N ALA A 40 -7.62 -17.88 8.68
CA ALA A 40 -8.55 -18.98 8.88
C ALA A 40 -9.87 -18.77 8.12
N SER A 41 -10.38 -17.53 8.08
CA SER A 41 -11.61 -17.17 7.37
C SER A 41 -11.46 -17.28 5.85
N LEU A 42 -10.33 -16.83 5.29
CA LEU A 42 -10.00 -17.01 3.87
C LEU A 42 -9.95 -18.49 3.48
N ILE A 43 -9.35 -19.34 4.32
CA ILE A 43 -9.32 -20.79 4.12
C ILE A 43 -10.73 -21.37 4.14
N ARG A 44 -11.55 -21.02 5.15
CA ARG A 44 -12.93 -21.52 5.24
C ARG A 44 -13.77 -21.11 4.05
N HIS A 45 -13.62 -19.86 3.58
CA HIS A 45 -14.32 -19.39 2.39
C HIS A 45 -13.97 -20.24 1.18
N ALA A 46 -12.69 -20.39 0.88
CA ALA A 46 -12.23 -21.17 -0.29
C ALA A 46 -12.62 -22.65 -0.19
N GLU A 47 -12.54 -23.25 1.01
CA GLU A 47 -12.97 -24.65 1.23
C GLU A 47 -14.49 -24.82 1.11
N ALA A 48 -15.28 -23.82 1.47
CA ALA A 48 -16.74 -23.86 1.36
C ALA A 48 -17.22 -23.63 -0.08
N SER A 49 -16.55 -22.77 -0.84
CA SER A 49 -16.88 -22.46 -2.22
C SER A 49 -16.69 -23.67 -3.13
N GLU A 50 -15.53 -24.30 -3.08
CA GLU A 50 -15.16 -25.38 -4.03
C GLU A 50 -15.31 -26.79 -3.45
N GLY A 51 -15.55 -26.93 -2.16
CA GLY A 51 -15.56 -28.24 -1.48
C GLY A 51 -14.18 -28.91 -1.40
N LEU A 52 -13.11 -28.19 -1.76
CA LEU A 52 -11.74 -28.69 -1.79
C LEU A 52 -10.97 -28.26 -0.54
N LYS A 53 -9.98 -29.07 -0.13
CA LYS A 53 -9.07 -28.67 0.95
C LYS A 53 -8.04 -27.67 0.46
N VAL A 54 -7.91 -26.54 1.14
CA VAL A 54 -6.86 -25.57 0.88
C VAL A 54 -5.51 -26.14 1.33
N LEU A 55 -4.54 -26.20 0.44
CA LEU A 55 -3.18 -26.64 0.73
C LEU A 55 -2.47 -25.63 1.65
N ARG A 56 -2.50 -24.35 1.25
CA ARG A 56 -1.88 -23.23 1.98
C ARG A 56 -2.32 -21.88 1.43
N ILE A 57 -2.06 -20.84 2.21
CA ILE A 57 -2.03 -19.46 1.78
C ILE A 57 -0.59 -19.10 1.41
N ASN A 58 -0.37 -18.58 0.21
CA ASN A 58 0.83 -17.86 -0.16
C ASN A 58 0.52 -16.37 0.06
N TRP A 59 1.15 -15.77 1.06
CA TRP A 59 0.94 -14.38 1.46
C TRP A 59 2.08 -13.52 0.93
N TYR A 60 1.77 -12.62 0.02
CA TYR A 60 2.75 -11.76 -0.64
C TYR A 60 2.69 -10.36 -0.07
N ASP A 61 3.83 -9.84 0.37
CA ASP A 61 3.94 -8.49 0.89
C ASP A 61 5.30 -7.88 0.55
N ALA A 62 5.43 -6.56 0.72
CA ALA A 62 6.69 -5.87 0.53
C ALA A 62 7.48 -5.83 1.84
N GLY A 63 8.74 -6.26 1.79
CA GLY A 63 9.66 -6.16 2.91
C GLY A 63 10.74 -5.11 2.67
N ARG A 64 11.10 -4.31 3.68
CA ARG A 64 12.26 -3.41 3.57
C ARG A 64 13.53 -4.23 3.37
N HIS A 65 14.18 -4.06 2.22
CA HIS A 65 15.39 -4.82 1.84
C HIS A 65 15.21 -6.35 1.88
N GLY A 66 13.97 -6.84 1.72
CA GLY A 66 13.66 -8.27 1.81
C GLY A 66 13.67 -8.84 3.23
N THR A 67 13.74 -7.98 4.24
CA THR A 67 13.65 -8.37 5.67
C THR A 67 12.21 -8.19 6.14
N PRO A 68 11.61 -9.18 6.83
CA PRO A 68 10.28 -9.05 7.39
C PRO A 68 10.25 -8.05 8.55
N SER A 69 9.12 -7.36 8.72
CA SER A 69 8.79 -6.64 9.96
C SER A 69 8.35 -7.61 11.05
N LEU A 70 8.28 -7.15 12.30
CA LEU A 70 7.76 -7.97 13.42
C LEU A 70 6.35 -8.50 13.13
N GLU A 71 5.48 -7.69 12.55
CA GLU A 71 4.14 -8.11 12.14
C GLU A 71 4.20 -9.20 11.06
N GLN A 72 5.05 -9.03 10.05
CA GLN A 72 5.24 -10.03 9.00
C GLN A 72 5.87 -11.33 9.54
N GLU A 73 6.74 -11.25 10.53
CA GLU A 73 7.27 -12.44 11.23
C GLU A 73 6.13 -13.20 11.94
N GLN A 74 5.24 -12.49 12.64
CA GLN A 74 4.07 -13.09 13.28
C GLN A 74 3.14 -13.76 12.26
N ILE A 75 2.87 -13.11 11.13
CA ILE A 75 2.09 -13.68 10.03
C ILE A 75 2.76 -14.95 9.49
N ALA A 76 4.08 -14.96 9.35
CA ALA A 76 4.82 -16.11 8.83
C ALA A 76 4.75 -17.37 9.73
N LEU A 77 4.43 -17.18 11.02
CA LEU A 77 4.25 -18.27 11.99
C LEU A 77 2.84 -18.90 11.96
N LEU A 78 1.89 -18.29 11.22
CA LEU A 78 0.53 -18.81 11.16
C LEU A 78 0.48 -20.16 10.43
N PRO A 79 -0.37 -21.09 10.91
CA PRO A 79 -0.53 -22.40 10.28
C PRO A 79 -1.01 -22.29 8.83
N ARG A 80 -0.45 -23.12 7.96
CA ARG A 80 -0.81 -23.20 6.52
C ARG A 80 -0.57 -21.89 5.76
N LEU A 81 0.21 -20.96 6.29
CA LEU A 81 0.58 -19.70 5.65
C LEU A 81 2.07 -19.70 5.27
N LYS A 82 2.38 -19.22 4.09
CA LYS A 82 3.73 -19.03 3.59
C LYS A 82 3.95 -17.59 3.19
N LEU A 83 4.70 -16.85 4.01
CA LEU A 83 5.09 -15.47 3.70
C LEU A 83 6.08 -15.45 2.52
N ARG A 84 5.84 -14.56 1.57
CA ARG A 84 6.63 -14.31 0.37
C ARG A 84 6.89 -12.80 0.27
N LEU A 85 8.09 -12.36 0.58
CA LEU A 85 8.43 -10.94 0.51
C LEU A 85 8.94 -10.56 -0.88
N GLY A 86 8.31 -9.55 -1.48
CA GLY A 86 8.86 -8.81 -2.61
C GLY A 86 10.06 -7.98 -2.17
N ARG A 87 10.94 -7.62 -3.11
CA ARG A 87 12.05 -6.70 -2.83
C ARG A 87 11.53 -5.26 -2.94
N THR A 88 11.76 -4.46 -1.93
CA THR A 88 11.64 -3.01 -2.06
C THR A 88 12.90 -2.50 -2.73
N GLY A 89 12.78 -1.79 -3.84
CA GLY A 89 13.90 -1.09 -4.48
C GLY A 89 14.47 -0.01 -3.54
N TYR A 90 15.66 0.51 -3.89
CA TYR A 90 16.32 1.61 -3.14
C TYR A 90 15.40 2.84 -3.00
N ASP A 91 14.49 3.02 -3.95
CA ASP A 91 13.52 4.12 -3.98
C ASP A 91 12.22 3.82 -3.22
N GLY A 92 12.13 2.69 -2.48
CA GLY A 92 10.94 2.26 -1.73
C GLY A 92 9.77 1.82 -2.63
N GLU A 93 9.95 1.70 -3.95
CA GLU A 93 8.95 1.07 -4.81
C GLU A 93 8.80 -0.40 -4.44
N GLN A 94 7.56 -0.85 -4.30
CA GLN A 94 7.23 -2.26 -4.13
C GLN A 94 7.41 -2.96 -5.49
N LYS A 95 8.65 -3.20 -5.90
CA LYS A 95 8.93 -3.93 -7.14
C LYS A 95 8.97 -5.42 -6.85
N GLY A 96 8.12 -6.14 -7.56
CA GLY A 96 8.20 -7.58 -7.66
C GLY A 96 7.30 -8.38 -6.72
N VAL A 97 6.30 -7.78 -6.06
CA VAL A 97 5.25 -8.54 -5.38
C VAL A 97 4.41 -9.25 -6.43
N ASP A 98 3.87 -8.50 -7.41
CA ASP A 98 3.03 -9.00 -8.48
C ASP A 98 3.76 -10.00 -9.37
N LEU A 99 5.00 -9.67 -9.77
CA LEU A 99 5.86 -10.61 -10.48
C LEU A 99 6.07 -11.90 -9.69
N ARG A 100 6.21 -11.83 -8.36
CA ARG A 100 6.38 -13.02 -7.53
C ARG A 100 5.11 -13.84 -7.42
N ILE A 101 3.95 -13.20 -7.33
CA ILE A 101 2.65 -13.88 -7.39
C ILE A 101 2.56 -14.63 -8.72
N GLY A 102 2.77 -13.97 -9.85
CA GLY A 102 2.69 -14.57 -11.17
C GLY A 102 3.65 -15.74 -11.35
N LEU A 103 4.92 -15.59 -10.96
CA LEU A 103 5.92 -16.67 -11.05
C LEU A 103 5.56 -17.89 -10.17
N ASP A 104 5.06 -17.65 -8.95
CA ASP A 104 4.65 -18.74 -8.07
C ASP A 104 3.37 -19.42 -8.62
N MET A 105 2.38 -18.67 -9.11
CA MET A 105 1.18 -19.23 -9.77
C MET A 105 1.57 -20.13 -10.95
N LEU A 106 2.40 -19.62 -11.85
CA LEU A 106 2.85 -20.41 -13.01
C LEU A 106 3.64 -21.66 -12.59
N THR A 107 4.56 -21.53 -11.64
CA THR A 107 5.35 -22.65 -11.11
C THR A 107 4.45 -23.71 -10.47
N HIS A 108 3.46 -23.31 -9.68
CA HIS A 108 2.54 -24.20 -9.00
C HIS A 108 1.57 -24.86 -9.99
N ALA A 109 1.10 -24.15 -11.01
CA ALA A 109 0.27 -24.68 -12.07
C ALA A 109 1.02 -25.79 -12.85
N ARG A 110 2.23 -25.51 -13.33
CA ARG A 110 3.10 -26.48 -14.05
C ARG A 110 3.39 -27.72 -13.22
N ASN A 111 3.54 -27.58 -11.92
CA ASN A 111 3.82 -28.69 -11.01
C ASN A 111 2.53 -29.42 -10.54
N GLY A 112 1.35 -28.97 -10.97
CA GLY A 112 0.06 -29.51 -10.52
C GLY A 112 -0.07 -29.45 -9.00
N ALA A 113 0.31 -28.34 -8.36
CA ALA A 113 0.31 -28.21 -6.91
C ALA A 113 -1.10 -28.16 -6.32
N ALA A 114 -2.04 -27.56 -7.05
CA ALA A 114 -3.46 -27.50 -6.74
C ALA A 114 -4.28 -27.41 -8.03
N ASP A 115 -5.56 -27.72 -7.95
CA ASP A 115 -6.49 -27.75 -9.08
C ASP A 115 -7.25 -26.42 -9.20
N VAL A 116 -7.41 -25.70 -8.07
CA VAL A 116 -8.07 -24.39 -7.99
C VAL A 116 -7.15 -23.40 -7.28
N PHE A 117 -6.97 -22.23 -7.89
CA PHE A 117 -6.27 -21.10 -7.31
C PHE A 117 -7.27 -20.00 -6.96
N PHE A 118 -7.24 -19.55 -5.71
CA PHE A 118 -7.92 -18.33 -5.26
C PHE A 118 -6.92 -17.19 -5.25
N LEU A 119 -7.14 -16.18 -6.09
CA LEU A 119 -6.31 -14.98 -6.18
C LEU A 119 -7.01 -13.83 -5.45
N VAL A 120 -6.43 -13.37 -4.33
CA VAL A 120 -6.88 -12.18 -3.60
C VAL A 120 -6.03 -11.00 -4.06
N SER A 121 -6.42 -10.41 -5.17
CA SER A 121 -5.81 -9.22 -5.76
C SER A 121 -6.80 -8.53 -6.70
N GLY A 122 -6.55 -7.26 -6.97
CA GLY A 122 -7.29 -6.49 -7.98
C GLY A 122 -6.44 -6.04 -9.15
N ASP A 123 -5.14 -6.38 -9.13
CA ASP A 123 -4.14 -5.81 -10.03
C ASP A 123 -4.26 -6.38 -11.46
N ASP A 124 -4.27 -5.47 -12.43
CA ASP A 124 -4.33 -5.79 -13.86
C ASP A 124 -3.10 -6.56 -14.35
N ASP A 125 -1.93 -6.30 -13.76
CA ASP A 125 -0.65 -6.93 -14.12
C ASP A 125 -0.64 -8.44 -13.86
N LEU A 126 -1.61 -8.98 -13.11
CA LEU A 126 -1.76 -10.41 -12.85
C LEU A 126 -2.62 -11.15 -13.89
N THR A 127 -3.21 -10.44 -14.85
CA THR A 127 -4.08 -11.01 -15.88
C THR A 127 -3.38 -12.13 -16.67
N GLU A 128 -2.16 -11.86 -17.16
CA GLU A 128 -1.38 -12.85 -17.90
C GLU A 128 -1.02 -14.07 -17.05
N ALA A 129 -0.76 -13.88 -15.76
CA ALA A 129 -0.45 -15.00 -14.86
C ALA A 129 -1.68 -15.90 -14.61
N VAL A 130 -2.88 -15.33 -14.62
CA VAL A 130 -4.15 -16.07 -14.55
C VAL A 130 -4.32 -16.91 -15.81
N GLU A 131 -4.22 -16.32 -17.00
CA GLU A 131 -4.38 -17.02 -18.28
C GLU A 131 -3.35 -18.15 -18.43
N GLU A 132 -2.10 -17.92 -18.06
CA GLU A 132 -1.06 -18.95 -18.09
C GLU A 132 -1.31 -20.10 -17.09
N ALA A 133 -1.84 -19.82 -15.91
CA ALA A 133 -2.22 -20.88 -14.96
C ALA A 133 -3.37 -21.74 -15.53
N GLN A 134 -4.37 -21.11 -16.15
CA GLN A 134 -5.48 -21.79 -16.83
C GLN A 134 -5.01 -22.65 -18.01
N ALA A 135 -4.03 -22.20 -18.78
CA ALA A 135 -3.41 -22.98 -19.85
C ALA A 135 -2.77 -24.29 -19.35
N HIS A 136 -2.42 -24.35 -18.06
CA HIS A 136 -1.95 -25.57 -17.38
C HIS A 136 -3.06 -26.39 -16.70
N GLY A 137 -4.34 -26.05 -16.95
CA GLY A 137 -5.50 -26.79 -16.46
C GLY A 137 -5.90 -26.48 -15.02
N VAL A 138 -5.49 -25.31 -14.50
CA VAL A 138 -5.88 -24.81 -13.18
C VAL A 138 -7.09 -23.88 -13.32
N GLN A 139 -8.10 -24.05 -12.49
CA GLN A 139 -9.18 -23.08 -12.36
C GLN A 139 -8.71 -21.92 -11.49
N VAL A 140 -8.98 -20.67 -11.91
CA VAL A 140 -8.59 -19.46 -11.15
C VAL A 140 -9.82 -18.64 -10.79
N THR A 141 -10.05 -18.50 -9.48
CA THR A 141 -11.10 -17.66 -8.89
C THR A 141 -10.48 -16.41 -8.29
N VAL A 142 -10.90 -15.23 -8.74
CA VAL A 142 -10.53 -13.97 -8.08
C VAL A 142 -11.43 -13.77 -6.87
N LEU A 143 -10.84 -13.65 -5.69
CA LEU A 143 -11.56 -13.37 -4.46
C LEU A 143 -11.40 -11.88 -4.10
N ALA A 144 -12.42 -11.10 -4.42
CA ALA A 144 -12.45 -9.66 -4.19
C ALA A 144 -12.81 -9.32 -2.74
N ILE A 145 -12.20 -8.26 -2.22
CA ILE A 145 -12.63 -7.65 -0.95
C ILE A 145 -13.76 -6.67 -1.26
N PRO A 146 -14.87 -6.68 -0.49
CA PRO A 146 -16.00 -5.80 -0.76
C PRO A 146 -15.75 -4.36 -0.30
N ASP A 147 -16.29 -3.40 -1.05
CA ASP A 147 -16.49 -2.03 -0.57
C ASP A 147 -17.55 -1.96 0.55
N ALA A 148 -17.92 -0.74 0.98
CA ALA A 148 -18.93 -0.53 2.01
C ALA A 148 -20.33 -1.01 1.57
N GLU A 149 -20.63 -0.96 0.27
CA GLU A 149 -21.87 -1.38 -0.36
C GLU A 149 -21.93 -2.88 -0.64
N GLY A 150 -20.81 -3.59 -0.50
CA GLY A 150 -20.70 -5.03 -0.73
C GLY A 150 -20.27 -5.41 -2.15
N ASN A 151 -19.90 -4.45 -3.00
CA ASN A 151 -19.40 -4.72 -4.35
C ASN A 151 -17.91 -5.06 -4.34
N PRO A 152 -17.40 -5.81 -5.37
CA PRO A 152 -15.97 -6.03 -5.53
C PRO A 152 -15.20 -4.72 -5.61
N HIS A 153 -14.30 -4.45 -4.66
CA HIS A 153 -13.50 -3.22 -4.62
C HIS A 153 -12.17 -3.40 -5.36
N GLY A 154 -11.84 -2.43 -6.23
CA GLY A 154 -10.50 -2.29 -6.82
C GLY A 154 -10.04 -3.49 -7.67
N VAL A 155 -10.95 -4.24 -8.27
CA VAL A 155 -10.60 -5.35 -9.19
C VAL A 155 -10.67 -4.88 -10.63
N SER A 156 -9.55 -4.98 -11.37
CA SER A 156 -9.48 -4.54 -12.75
C SER A 156 -10.47 -5.30 -13.65
N ARG A 157 -10.89 -4.63 -14.73
CA ARG A 157 -11.80 -5.23 -15.70
C ARG A 157 -11.16 -6.42 -16.42
N HIS A 158 -9.89 -6.31 -16.80
CA HIS A 158 -9.21 -7.39 -17.54
C HIS A 158 -9.02 -8.62 -16.64
N LEU A 159 -8.59 -8.43 -15.40
CA LEU A 159 -8.47 -9.52 -14.44
C LEU A 159 -9.82 -10.23 -14.20
N ARG A 160 -10.91 -9.47 -14.11
CA ARG A 160 -12.28 -10.04 -13.99
C ARG A 160 -12.71 -10.82 -15.22
N MET A 161 -12.26 -10.43 -16.41
CA MET A 161 -12.59 -11.13 -17.67
C MET A 161 -11.74 -12.38 -17.88
N ALA A 162 -10.51 -12.39 -17.38
CA ALA A 162 -9.59 -13.53 -17.52
C ALA A 162 -9.89 -14.65 -16.51
N ALA A 163 -10.35 -14.32 -15.31
CA ALA A 163 -10.65 -15.32 -14.28
C ALA A 163 -11.85 -16.20 -14.65
N ASP A 164 -11.82 -17.47 -14.22
CA ASP A 164 -12.97 -18.38 -14.38
C ASP A 164 -14.19 -17.93 -13.56
N SER A 165 -13.94 -17.33 -12.39
CA SER A 165 -14.99 -16.73 -11.56
C SER A 165 -14.46 -15.58 -10.73
N VAL A 166 -15.39 -14.71 -10.28
CA VAL A 166 -15.09 -13.65 -9.32
C VAL A 166 -16.04 -13.80 -8.14
N GLU A 167 -15.49 -14.05 -6.98
CA GLU A 167 -16.24 -14.12 -5.73
C GLU A 167 -15.96 -12.89 -4.87
N VAL A 168 -16.88 -12.58 -3.96
CA VAL A 168 -16.73 -11.49 -3.01
C VAL A 168 -16.60 -12.07 -1.61
N PHE A 169 -15.53 -11.72 -0.92
CA PHE A 169 -15.34 -12.14 0.46
C PHE A 169 -16.38 -11.51 1.39
N SER A 170 -16.68 -12.14 2.52
CA SER A 170 -17.70 -11.63 3.44
C SER A 170 -17.30 -10.28 4.05
N GLY A 171 -18.08 -9.23 3.74
CA GLY A 171 -17.90 -7.91 4.35
C GLY A 171 -18.08 -7.92 5.87
N GLN A 172 -19.01 -8.73 6.38
CA GLN A 172 -19.21 -8.89 7.82
C GLN A 172 -17.98 -9.51 8.51
N THR A 173 -17.29 -10.43 7.82
CA THR A 173 -16.04 -10.99 8.33
C THR A 173 -14.94 -9.94 8.39
N ILE A 174 -14.82 -9.09 7.35
CA ILE A 174 -13.86 -7.98 7.37
C ILE A 174 -14.19 -7.03 8.54
N ASP A 175 -15.44 -6.62 8.68
CA ASP A 175 -15.88 -5.69 9.74
C ASP A 175 -15.64 -6.23 11.16
N ALA A 176 -15.63 -7.55 11.34
CA ALA A 176 -15.36 -8.20 12.61
C ALA A 176 -13.86 -8.39 12.93
N LEU A 177 -13.00 -8.46 11.91
CA LEU A 177 -11.58 -8.81 12.06
C LEU A 177 -10.63 -7.64 11.80
N VAL A 178 -11.15 -6.58 11.21
CA VAL A 178 -10.39 -5.36 10.89
C VAL A 178 -11.01 -4.20 11.63
N GLU A 179 -10.27 -3.64 12.56
CA GLU A 179 -10.75 -2.53 13.40
C GLU A 179 -10.04 -1.24 13.04
N ARG A 180 -10.77 -0.12 13.07
CA ARG A 180 -10.17 1.20 12.94
C ARG A 180 -9.22 1.42 14.10
N ARG A 181 -7.97 1.79 13.83
CA ARG A 181 -6.99 2.09 14.88
C ARG A 181 -7.48 3.25 15.75
N ALA A 182 -7.58 3.00 17.05
CA ALA A 182 -7.88 4.05 18.01
C ALA A 182 -6.77 5.09 18.06
N VAL A 183 -7.11 6.35 18.39
CA VAL A 183 -6.10 7.35 18.75
C VAL A 183 -5.32 6.81 19.93
N ALA A 184 -4.00 6.72 19.82
CA ALA A 184 -3.16 6.39 20.97
C ALA A 184 -3.37 7.50 22.00
N ASP A 185 -4.13 7.19 23.06
CA ASP A 185 -4.16 8.03 24.25
C ASP A 185 -2.72 8.09 24.77
N THR A 186 -2.11 9.26 24.70
CA THR A 186 -0.81 9.56 25.29
C THR A 186 -0.91 9.68 26.82
N ALA A 187 -1.79 8.88 27.44
CA ALA A 187 -1.92 8.78 28.88
C ALA A 187 -1.08 7.60 29.37
N ALA A 188 0.11 7.94 29.90
CA ALA A 188 0.87 7.15 30.86
C ALA A 188 1.48 5.80 30.37
N VAL A 189 2.44 5.86 29.45
CA VAL A 189 3.58 4.96 29.60
C VAL A 189 4.51 5.62 30.62
N GLY A 190 4.41 5.19 31.86
CA GLY A 190 5.35 5.59 32.91
C GLY A 190 6.78 5.30 32.43
N VAL A 191 7.55 6.35 32.21
CA VAL A 191 8.98 6.24 31.93
C VAL A 191 9.59 5.48 33.10
N PRO A 192 10.22 4.29 32.90
CA PRO A 192 10.96 3.65 33.96
C PRO A 192 12.10 4.60 34.37
N SER A 193 12.09 5.01 35.63
CA SER A 193 13.14 5.85 36.19
C SER A 193 14.53 5.18 36.00
N PRO A 194 15.59 5.93 35.62
CA PRO A 194 16.92 5.38 35.35
C PRO A 194 17.65 4.80 36.57
N ALA A 195 16.99 4.60 37.71
CA ALA A 195 17.59 4.24 38.97
C ALA A 195 17.87 2.73 39.20
N MET A 196 17.66 1.85 38.20
CA MET A 196 17.81 0.40 38.40
C MET A 196 18.92 -0.28 37.58
N PHE A 197 19.81 0.45 36.93
CA PHE A 197 20.98 -0.17 36.30
C PHE A 197 22.28 0.46 36.82
N GLY A 198 22.62 0.15 38.07
CA GLY A 198 23.95 0.31 38.61
C GLY A 198 24.86 -0.85 38.16
N GLY A 199 25.42 -0.72 36.96
CA GLY A 199 26.47 -1.60 36.46
C GLY A 199 27.65 -0.77 36.01
N THR A 200 28.75 -0.78 36.81
CA THR A 200 30.03 -0.12 36.54
C THR A 200 30.68 -0.76 35.32
N HIS A 201 30.63 -0.14 34.16
CA HIS A 201 31.52 -0.44 33.05
C HIS A 201 32.60 0.65 32.91
N ARG A 202 33.84 0.22 33.14
CA ARG A 202 35.07 0.97 32.94
C ARG A 202 35.29 1.27 31.46
N PRO A 203 35.58 2.51 31.03
CA PRO A 203 35.82 2.80 29.64
C PRO A 203 37.20 2.29 29.18
N ALA A 204 37.18 1.58 28.02
CA ALA A 204 38.40 1.22 27.32
C ALA A 204 38.94 2.39 26.50
N ALA A 205 40.27 2.53 26.47
CA ALA A 205 40.98 3.62 25.81
C ALA A 205 40.82 3.60 24.27
N PRO A 206 40.90 4.76 23.57
CA PRO A 206 40.78 4.82 22.14
C PRO A 206 42.04 4.33 21.41
N VAL A 207 41.83 3.46 20.43
CA VAL A 207 42.88 3.02 19.50
C VAL A 207 42.93 4.02 18.35
N THR A 208 44.01 4.78 18.24
CA THR A 208 44.34 5.64 17.12
C THR A 208 44.89 4.78 15.97
N GLY A 209 44.07 4.64 14.90
CA GLY A 209 44.50 4.08 13.63
C GLY A 209 44.45 5.18 12.56
N ALA A 210 45.62 5.50 12.00
CA ALA A 210 45.79 6.48 10.95
C ALA A 210 45.21 5.98 9.64
N VAL A 211 44.39 6.82 8.98
CA VAL A 211 43.87 6.59 7.63
C VAL A 211 44.76 7.35 6.63
N PRO A 212 45.27 6.71 5.55
CA PRO A 212 46.06 7.39 4.53
C PRO A 212 45.14 8.22 3.59
N THR A 213 45.48 9.48 3.44
CA THR A 213 44.96 10.40 2.47
C THR A 213 45.42 10.05 1.06
N VAL A 214 44.52 9.70 0.17
CA VAL A 214 44.78 9.66 -1.27
C VAL A 214 44.12 10.88 -1.90
N GLY A 215 44.93 11.79 -2.38
CA GLY A 215 44.50 12.92 -3.15
C GLY A 215 44.15 12.51 -4.58
N ALA A 216 43.00 12.94 -5.08
CA ALA A 216 42.71 12.97 -6.49
C ALA A 216 41.91 14.21 -6.83
N ASN A 217 42.60 15.17 -7.39
CA ASN A 217 42.06 16.32 -8.12
C ASN A 217 41.18 15.82 -9.29
N ARG A 218 39.91 16.06 -9.27
CA ARG A 218 39.08 15.98 -10.48
C ARG A 218 38.22 17.24 -10.58
N ARG A 219 38.62 18.05 -11.56
CA ARG A 219 37.86 19.23 -11.99
C ARG A 219 36.47 18.76 -12.43
N VAL A 220 35.44 19.27 -11.78
CA VAL A 220 34.05 19.13 -12.22
C VAL A 220 33.83 20.20 -13.28
N SER A 221 33.62 19.77 -14.52
CA SER A 221 33.18 20.61 -15.61
C SER A 221 31.70 20.95 -15.42
N GLU A 222 31.38 22.23 -15.47
CA GLU A 222 29.99 22.72 -15.49
C GLU A 222 29.21 22.07 -16.64
N PRO A 223 27.96 21.63 -16.43
CA PRO A 223 27.11 21.17 -17.52
C PRO A 223 26.59 22.39 -18.30
N ALA A 224 26.86 22.36 -19.61
CA ALA A 224 26.35 23.33 -20.56
C ALA A 224 24.82 23.43 -20.52
N ALA A 225 24.33 24.66 -20.59
CA ALA A 225 22.92 24.99 -20.69
C ALA A 225 22.25 24.23 -21.83
N ARG A 226 21.19 23.49 -21.54
CA ARG A 226 20.31 22.87 -22.53
C ARG A 226 19.52 23.93 -23.26
N PRO A 227 19.38 23.85 -24.58
CA PRO A 227 18.56 24.78 -25.33
C PRO A 227 17.08 24.59 -24.96
N ALA A 228 16.37 25.72 -24.83
CA ALA A 228 14.93 25.75 -24.63
C ALA A 228 14.23 24.96 -25.74
N HIS A 229 13.42 23.97 -25.37
CA HIS A 229 12.57 23.25 -26.33
C HIS A 229 11.49 24.21 -26.80
N GLU A 230 11.61 24.61 -28.04
CA GLU A 230 10.58 25.32 -28.79
C GLU A 230 9.42 24.34 -29.02
N LEU A 231 8.22 24.68 -28.50
CA LEU A 231 7.00 23.93 -28.73
C LEU A 231 6.60 24.07 -30.20
N VAL A 232 6.91 23.07 -31.01
CA VAL A 232 6.41 22.98 -32.38
C VAL A 232 4.95 22.59 -32.33
N TYR A 233 4.07 23.56 -32.47
CA TYR A 233 2.63 23.37 -32.66
C TYR A 233 2.39 22.93 -34.11
N SER A 234 2.12 21.64 -34.33
CA SER A 234 1.69 21.12 -35.62
C SER A 234 0.17 21.26 -35.75
N SER A 235 -0.29 22.35 -36.32
CA SER A 235 -1.70 22.49 -36.74
C SER A 235 -1.87 21.95 -38.16
N ALA A 236 -2.15 20.66 -38.29
CA ALA A 236 -2.69 20.09 -39.51
C ALA A 236 -4.05 19.47 -39.20
N THR A 237 -5.06 20.32 -39.13
CA THR A 237 -6.47 20.15 -39.51
C THR A 237 -7.29 21.24 -38.81
N GLY A 238 -7.72 22.23 -39.58
CA GLY A 238 -8.61 23.29 -39.11
C GLY A 238 -10.03 22.79 -38.93
N ALA A 239 -10.28 22.13 -37.82
CA ALA A 239 -11.62 21.93 -37.27
C ALA A 239 -11.55 22.35 -35.82
N ALA A 240 -12.23 23.43 -35.45
CA ALA A 240 -12.43 23.79 -34.06
C ALA A 240 -13.14 22.61 -33.36
N PRO A 241 -12.63 22.08 -32.23
CA PRO A 241 -13.38 21.11 -31.48
C PRO A 241 -14.57 21.83 -30.85
N THR A 242 -15.77 21.56 -31.35
CA THR A 242 -17.01 21.80 -30.63
C THR A 242 -17.16 20.73 -29.54
N GLY A 243 -16.20 20.68 -28.65
CA GLY A 243 -16.31 20.01 -27.37
C GLY A 243 -16.69 21.09 -26.36
N GLN A 244 -17.91 21.04 -25.84
CA GLN A 244 -18.18 21.68 -24.57
C GLN A 244 -17.10 21.20 -23.61
N ALA A 245 -16.17 22.09 -23.27
CA ALA A 245 -15.34 21.91 -22.10
C ALA A 245 -16.33 21.77 -20.95
N VAL A 246 -16.50 20.56 -20.43
CA VAL A 246 -17.16 20.36 -19.16
C VAL A 246 -16.25 21.11 -18.19
N TYR A 247 -16.65 22.32 -17.84
CA TYR A 247 -16.08 23.06 -16.72
C TYR A 247 -16.43 22.20 -15.50
N VAL A 248 -15.56 21.25 -15.18
CA VAL A 248 -15.58 20.62 -13.85
C VAL A 248 -15.34 21.81 -12.93
N ASP A 249 -16.32 22.11 -12.11
CA ASP A 249 -16.27 23.23 -11.18
C ASP A 249 -14.99 23.09 -10.37
N ASP A 250 -14.05 24.00 -10.60
CA ASP A 250 -12.72 23.96 -9.99
C ASP A 250 -12.81 24.01 -8.46
N ALA A 251 -13.89 24.57 -7.92
CA ALA A 251 -14.22 24.60 -6.52
C ALA A 251 -14.63 23.18 -6.02
N HIS A 252 -15.48 22.46 -6.72
CA HIS A 252 -15.90 21.12 -6.36
C HIS A 252 -14.73 20.12 -6.40
N LEU A 253 -13.86 20.23 -7.41
CA LEU A 253 -12.65 19.43 -7.49
C LEU A 253 -11.71 19.70 -6.30
N THR A 254 -11.55 20.99 -5.92
CA THR A 254 -10.74 21.36 -4.76
C THR A 254 -11.31 20.78 -3.48
N GLU A 255 -12.62 20.84 -3.30
CA GLU A 255 -13.31 20.28 -2.13
C GLU A 255 -13.12 18.75 -2.03
N GLN A 256 -13.23 18.03 -3.14
CA GLN A 256 -12.95 16.59 -3.20
C GLN A 256 -11.51 16.27 -2.81
N ILE A 257 -10.54 17.01 -3.34
CA ILE A 257 -9.13 16.84 -3.01
C ILE A 257 -8.89 17.09 -1.51
N ASP A 258 -9.45 18.17 -0.97
CA ASP A 258 -9.31 18.54 0.44
C ASP A 258 -9.92 17.50 1.37
N GLU A 259 -11.07 16.93 0.99
CA GLU A 259 -11.72 15.87 1.75
C GLU A 259 -10.86 14.60 1.80
N VAL A 260 -10.29 14.19 0.65
CA VAL A 260 -9.34 13.07 0.60
C VAL A 260 -8.12 13.36 1.46
N CYS A 261 -7.50 14.54 1.32
CA CYS A 261 -6.34 14.94 2.12
C CYS A 261 -6.64 14.92 3.63
N ARG A 262 -7.79 15.46 4.02
CA ARG A 262 -8.22 15.52 5.43
C ARG A 262 -8.45 14.14 6.01
N ARG A 263 -9.11 13.25 5.26
CA ARG A 263 -9.39 11.88 5.65
C ARG A 263 -8.10 11.07 5.83
N VAL A 264 -7.20 11.10 4.86
CA VAL A 264 -5.90 10.40 4.91
C VAL A 264 -5.04 10.94 6.06
N LEU A 265 -4.93 12.27 6.19
CA LEU A 265 -4.14 12.91 7.24
C LEU A 265 -4.68 12.57 8.63
N THR A 266 -5.99 12.65 8.84
CA THR A 266 -6.62 12.29 10.11
C THR A 266 -6.38 10.82 10.47
N ALA A 267 -6.51 9.91 9.49
CA ALA A 267 -6.26 8.50 9.70
C ALA A 267 -4.78 8.22 10.04
N TRP A 268 -3.85 8.89 9.36
CA TRP A 268 -2.43 8.76 9.61
C TRP A 268 -2.04 9.31 10.99
N LEU A 269 -2.51 10.50 11.36
CA LEU A 269 -2.22 11.13 12.65
C LEU A 269 -2.67 10.29 13.85
N ARG A 270 -3.72 9.48 13.72
CA ARG A 270 -4.18 8.58 14.79
C ARG A 270 -3.15 7.52 15.15
N GLY A 271 -2.39 7.02 14.16
CA GLY A 271 -1.40 5.97 14.36
C GLY A 271 0.06 6.46 14.39
N ALA A 272 0.31 7.73 14.07
CA ALA A 272 1.66 8.26 13.93
C ALA A 272 2.29 8.60 15.28
N ALA A 273 3.48 8.08 15.53
CA ALA A 273 4.31 8.48 16.66
C ALA A 273 4.72 9.97 16.56
N PRO A 274 4.99 10.66 17.69
CA PRO A 274 5.39 12.08 17.69
C PRO A 274 6.58 12.37 16.78
N GLU A 275 7.57 11.48 16.74
CA GLU A 275 8.75 11.58 15.89
C GLU A 275 8.39 11.53 14.41
N ALA A 276 7.42 10.69 14.02
CA ALA A 276 6.93 10.59 12.64
C ALA A 276 6.19 11.85 12.22
N ARG A 277 5.42 12.48 13.11
CA ARG A 277 4.74 13.76 12.86
C ARG A 277 5.76 14.88 12.62
N THR A 278 6.79 14.96 13.47
CA THR A 278 7.90 15.93 13.31
C THR A 278 8.67 15.66 12.02
N ALA A 279 8.93 14.41 11.67
CA ALA A 279 9.61 14.04 10.43
C ALA A 279 8.79 14.38 9.18
N LEU A 280 7.46 14.27 9.23
CA LEU A 280 6.57 14.70 8.14
C LEU A 280 6.76 16.20 7.86
N ASP A 281 6.69 17.03 8.89
CA ASP A 281 6.80 18.48 8.74
C ASP A 281 8.21 18.92 8.32
N ALA A 282 9.26 18.26 8.83
CA ALA A 282 10.65 18.51 8.44
C ALA A 282 10.97 18.04 6.99
N GLY A 283 10.21 17.12 6.47
CA GLY A 283 10.40 16.56 5.11
C GLY A 283 9.80 17.39 3.98
N ARG A 284 9.12 18.49 4.26
CA ARG A 284 8.48 19.35 3.24
C ARG A 284 9.45 19.77 2.13
N PRO A 285 9.01 19.77 0.88
CA PRO A 285 7.66 19.49 0.35
C PRO A 285 7.41 17.99 0.05
N GLN A 286 8.28 17.08 0.48
CA GLN A 286 8.16 15.66 0.21
C GLN A 286 7.12 15.01 1.13
N ILE A 287 6.13 14.34 0.54
CA ILE A 287 5.14 13.54 1.25
C ILE A 287 5.69 12.12 1.41
N PRO A 288 5.64 11.50 2.61
CA PRO A 288 5.97 10.09 2.78
C PRO A 288 5.20 9.20 1.80
N ARG A 289 5.85 8.18 1.27
CA ARG A 289 5.31 7.38 0.16
C ARG A 289 4.03 6.64 0.49
N ASP A 290 3.89 6.17 1.71
CA ASP A 290 2.68 5.52 2.20
C ASP A 290 1.49 6.47 2.17
N ILE A 291 1.70 7.72 2.57
CA ILE A 291 0.69 8.79 2.49
C ILE A 291 0.43 9.17 1.03
N ASP A 292 1.48 9.43 0.23
CA ASP A 292 1.34 9.85 -1.17
C ASP A 292 0.59 8.80 -2.01
N ARG A 293 0.95 7.52 -1.86
CA ARG A 293 0.24 6.42 -2.52
C ARG A 293 -1.23 6.37 -2.11
N THR A 294 -1.51 6.48 -0.82
CA THR A 294 -2.88 6.48 -0.31
C THR A 294 -3.69 7.65 -0.86
N LEU A 295 -3.11 8.86 -0.89
CA LEU A 295 -3.77 10.03 -1.47
C LEU A 295 -4.15 9.81 -2.95
N LEU A 296 -3.25 9.21 -3.73
CA LEU A 296 -3.50 8.92 -5.14
C LEU A 296 -4.60 7.87 -5.32
N VAL A 297 -4.56 6.78 -4.56
CA VAL A 297 -5.58 5.72 -4.61
C VAL A 297 -6.93 6.26 -4.16
N ASP A 298 -6.99 6.92 -3.00
CA ASP A 298 -8.26 7.43 -2.46
C ASP A 298 -8.89 8.50 -3.36
N LEU A 299 -8.07 9.33 -4.05
CA LEU A 299 -8.59 10.30 -5.02
C LEU A 299 -9.08 9.62 -6.31
N SER A 300 -8.34 8.62 -6.79
CA SER A 300 -8.72 7.80 -7.94
C SER A 300 -10.08 7.12 -7.70
N ASP A 301 -10.25 6.51 -6.54
CA ASP A 301 -11.51 5.87 -6.15
C ASP A 301 -12.66 6.88 -6.03
N ALA A 302 -12.42 8.03 -5.39
CA ALA A 302 -13.44 9.07 -5.24
C ALA A 302 -13.93 9.65 -6.58
N ARG A 303 -13.06 9.61 -7.61
CA ARG A 303 -13.38 10.09 -8.95
C ARG A 303 -13.88 9.00 -9.91
N GLY A 304 -13.67 7.72 -9.54
CA GLY A 304 -13.91 6.60 -10.46
C GLY A 304 -12.97 6.62 -11.68
N GLU A 305 -11.78 7.23 -11.54
CA GLU A 305 -10.77 7.36 -12.60
C GLU A 305 -9.52 6.56 -12.22
N TYR A 306 -9.14 5.61 -13.07
CA TYR A 306 -7.95 4.78 -12.81
C TYR A 306 -6.62 5.53 -12.98
N ASP A 307 -6.59 6.53 -13.86
CA ASP A 307 -5.35 7.26 -14.16
C ASP A 307 -5.55 8.77 -13.92
N LEU A 308 -4.97 9.24 -12.83
CA LEU A 308 -4.99 10.67 -12.51
C LEU A 308 -3.95 11.41 -13.35
N THR A 309 -4.36 12.50 -13.99
CA THR A 309 -3.44 13.36 -14.76
C THR A 309 -2.33 13.94 -13.88
N ASP A 310 -1.18 14.25 -14.46
CA ASP A 310 -0.05 14.82 -13.73
C ASP A 310 -0.41 16.15 -13.05
N SER A 311 -1.24 16.97 -13.68
CA SER A 311 -1.75 18.21 -13.09
C SER A 311 -2.56 17.97 -11.82
N LEU A 312 -3.39 16.91 -11.82
CA LEU A 312 -4.21 16.55 -10.67
C LEU A 312 -3.36 15.95 -9.53
N ARG A 313 -2.36 15.11 -9.88
CA ARG A 313 -1.39 14.58 -8.90
C ARG A 313 -0.58 15.69 -8.25
N TYR A 314 -0.17 16.70 -9.03
CA TYR A 314 0.53 17.87 -8.49
C TYR A 314 -0.36 18.66 -7.54
N ARG A 315 -1.59 19.00 -7.96
CA ARG A 315 -2.57 19.73 -7.15
C ARG A 315 -2.92 19.02 -5.85
N LEU A 316 -3.06 17.69 -5.89
CA LEU A 316 -3.30 16.86 -4.70
C LEU A 316 -2.17 17.03 -3.66
N ARG A 317 -0.92 17.02 -4.10
CA ARG A 317 0.24 17.19 -3.20
C ARG A 317 0.35 18.60 -2.63
N GLU A 318 0.02 19.63 -3.41
CA GLU A 318 -0.05 21.00 -2.90
C GLU A 318 -1.16 21.16 -1.85
N ARG A 319 -2.37 20.65 -2.14
CA ARG A 319 -3.51 20.74 -1.22
C ARG A 319 -3.28 19.94 0.07
N PHE A 320 -2.56 18.83 0.02
CA PHE A 320 -2.20 18.08 1.22
C PHE A 320 -1.49 18.96 2.26
N TRP A 321 -0.55 19.79 1.84
CA TRP A 321 0.17 20.68 2.76
C TRP A 321 -0.70 21.83 3.28
N VAL A 322 -1.63 22.33 2.47
CA VAL A 322 -2.60 23.34 2.93
C VAL A 322 -3.50 22.75 4.01
N VAL A 323 -4.04 21.56 3.77
CA VAL A 323 -4.87 20.84 4.76
C VAL A 323 -4.07 20.48 6.02
N ARG A 324 -2.78 20.13 5.88
CA ARG A 324 -1.90 19.87 7.04
C ARG A 324 -1.71 21.12 7.91
N ASP A 325 -1.55 22.27 7.28
CA ASP A 325 -1.39 23.55 8.00
C ASP A 325 -2.69 23.95 8.72
N GLU A 326 -3.83 23.77 8.08
CA GLU A 326 -5.15 23.98 8.70
C GLU A 326 -5.35 23.08 9.93
N HIS A 327 -4.94 21.79 9.87
CA HIS A 327 -5.01 20.86 11.00
C HIS A 327 -4.08 21.27 12.15
N GLY A 328 -2.89 21.79 11.85
CA GLY A 328 -1.94 22.27 12.86
C GLY A 328 -2.42 23.48 13.66
N MET A 329 -3.32 24.28 13.08
CA MET A 329 -3.95 25.42 13.78
C MET A 329 -5.08 25.02 14.74
N HIS A 330 -5.57 23.77 14.65
CA HIS A 330 -6.68 23.25 15.48
C HIS A 330 -6.25 22.20 16.50
N ASP A 331 -4.95 21.86 16.57
CA ASP A 331 -4.43 20.94 17.58
C ASP A 331 -4.18 21.72 18.90
N PRO A 332 -4.98 21.50 19.96
CA PRO A 332 -4.86 22.25 21.22
C PRO A 332 -3.74 21.69 22.13
N VAL A 333 -2.59 21.30 21.56
CA VAL A 333 -1.43 20.83 22.34
C VAL A 333 -0.33 21.88 22.27
N GLY A 334 -0.46 22.94 23.08
CA GLY A 334 0.59 23.96 23.10
C GLY A 334 0.37 25.12 24.07
N GLU A 335 -0.62 25.07 24.97
CA GLU A 335 -0.66 26.02 26.07
C GLU A 335 0.10 25.48 27.29
N VAL A 336 1.40 25.71 27.29
CA VAL A 336 2.20 25.69 28.51
C VAL A 336 1.84 27.00 29.24
N VAL A 337 0.98 26.91 30.24
CA VAL A 337 0.73 28.00 31.19
C VAL A 337 2.00 28.17 32.06
N PRO A 338 2.43 29.42 32.31
CA PRO A 338 3.70 29.77 32.96
C PRO A 338 3.80 29.36 34.41
#